data_9bfda198ca03bd61fd8d773dd5258ead
#
_entry.id   9bfda198ca03bd61fd8d773dd5258ead
#
_cell.length_a   1.000
_cell.length_b   1.000
_cell.length_c   1.000
_cell.angle_alpha   90.00
_cell.angle_beta   90.00
_cell.angle_gamma   90.00
#
_symmetry.space_group_name_H-M   'P 1'
#
loop_
_entity.id
_entity.type
_entity.pdbx_description
1 polymer ?
#
loop_
_entity_poly.entity_id
_entity_poly.type
_entity_poly.pdbx_seq_one_letter_code
_entity_poly.pdbx_strand_id
1 'polypeptide(L)'
;LEGDGNSGVDGRTLVEKSLAMKHFVFVLLVCVVCGRSGAADDKPPVQFAIIGLEHDHAGGFIPMTRNRTDVQLVGIVESRKDLVERYARRFKLDTNMFYASFDELLAQKKVQAVATFTSTFDHRRVVEMCAPHHIQVMMEKPLAVNMEHARAIEAAAKKGGIQVIVNYETTWYPGNQAAYTMVHDEHAIGDLRKIVVHDGHRGPKEIGCSPAFLEWLTDPVQNGGGALMDFGCYGADLMTWLMDGQRPTSVFAVTQHIKPDVYPKVEDEATIVVTYPKAQGIIQASWNWPFDRKDMEIYGKTGYVLVPRRDVLKVRTGSAETEQPVPAVTGPMTDQLSYLAAVVRGEIKPSGLSSIEVNMIVNEILDAAKKSARTGKRIDLPAEPR
;
A
#
# COMPACT_ATOMS: atom_id res chain seq x y z
N LEU A 1 68.74 -13.48 -24.02
CA LEU A 1 69.48 -12.77 -25.09
C LEU A 1 68.78 -11.43 -25.22
N GLU A 2 69.22 -10.36 -24.46
CA GLU A 2 70.26 -9.41 -24.83
C GLU A 2 69.91 -8.68 -26.13
N GLY A 3 69.89 -7.35 -26.19
CA GLY A 3 70.66 -6.29 -25.55
C GLY A 3 70.03 -4.95 -25.94
N ASP A 4 70.14 -4.03 -25.14
CA ASP A 4 71.02 -2.87 -25.02
C ASP A 4 71.06 -1.87 -26.19
N GLY A 5 71.05 -0.59 -25.76
CA GLY A 5 71.63 0.54 -26.44
C GLY A 5 70.78 1.82 -26.37
N ASN A 6 70.86 2.62 -25.46
CA ASN A 6 71.72 3.71 -24.89
C ASN A 6 72.04 4.87 -25.87
N SER A 7 72.03 6.06 -25.23
CA SER A 7 72.66 7.38 -25.57
C SER A 7 71.86 8.29 -26.50
N GLY A 8 71.79 9.54 -26.29
CA GLY A 8 72.43 10.50 -25.38
C GLY A 8 72.16 11.92 -25.84
N VAL A 9 71.98 12.76 -24.87
CA VAL A 9 72.57 14.09 -24.65
C VAL A 9 72.56 15.19 -25.75
N ASP A 10 72.01 16.29 -25.38
CA ASP A 10 72.58 17.64 -25.25
C ASP A 10 72.05 18.72 -26.15
N GLY A 11 71.90 19.90 -25.61
CA GLY A 11 71.97 21.17 -26.36
C GLY A 11 71.10 22.28 -25.93
N ARG A 12 71.54 23.03 -24.93
CA ARG A 12 71.10 24.35 -24.53
C ARG A 12 70.98 25.31 -25.70
N THR A 13 69.98 26.25 -25.64
CA THR A 13 70.32 27.69 -25.74
C THR A 13 69.15 28.56 -25.26
N LEU A 14 69.53 29.42 -24.32
CA LEU A 14 68.80 30.60 -23.85
C LEU A 14 68.71 31.68 -24.97
N VAL A 15 67.55 32.33 -25.07
CA VAL A 15 67.48 33.76 -25.42
C VAL A 15 66.29 34.41 -24.73
N GLU A 16 66.61 35.35 -23.83
CA GLU A 16 65.71 36.33 -23.25
C GLU A 16 65.13 37.25 -24.32
N LYS A 17 63.89 37.71 -24.13
CA LYS A 17 63.48 39.12 -24.27
C LYS A 17 62.10 39.33 -23.69
N SER A 18 62.04 40.04 -22.56
CA SER A 18 61.47 41.35 -22.31
C SER A 18 59.96 41.60 -22.51
N LEU A 19 59.33 41.75 -21.35
CA LEU A 19 58.33 42.77 -20.94
C LEU A 19 57.19 43.13 -21.88
N ALA A 20 55.99 42.78 -21.52
CA ALA A 20 54.83 43.68 -21.50
C ALA A 20 53.78 43.18 -20.50
N MET A 21 53.71 43.83 -19.36
CA MET A 21 52.74 43.61 -18.28
C MET A 21 51.42 44.24 -18.71
N LYS A 22 50.42 43.40 -19.05
CA LYS A 22 49.02 43.82 -19.16
C LYS A 22 48.25 43.23 -18.00
N HIS A 23 47.84 44.13 -17.12
CA HIS A 23 46.93 43.81 -16.01
C HIS A 23 45.59 43.30 -16.52
N PHE A 24 45.35 42.04 -16.35
CA PHE A 24 44.01 41.46 -16.52
C PHE A 24 43.36 41.38 -15.16
N VAL A 25 42.44 42.32 -14.88
CA VAL A 25 41.58 42.28 -13.69
C VAL A 25 40.61 41.13 -13.90
N PHE A 26 40.85 40.02 -13.18
CA PHE A 26 39.93 38.91 -13.08
C PHE A 26 38.80 39.27 -12.09
N VAL A 27 37.67 39.74 -12.60
CA VAL A 27 36.46 39.89 -11.79
C VAL A 27 35.95 38.49 -11.53
N LEU A 28 36.16 38.02 -10.30
CA LEU A 28 35.64 36.79 -9.78
C LEU A 28 34.10 36.96 -9.58
N LEU A 29 33.31 36.56 -10.54
CA LEU A 29 31.84 36.49 -10.42
C LEU A 29 31.53 35.31 -9.46
N VAL A 30 31.38 35.59 -8.17
CA VAL A 30 30.84 34.62 -7.22
C VAL A 30 29.36 34.43 -7.52
N CYS A 31 29.04 33.43 -8.31
CA CYS A 31 27.66 32.91 -8.40
C CYS A 31 27.30 32.33 -7.04
N VAL A 32 26.62 33.12 -6.22
CA VAL A 32 25.88 32.59 -5.07
C VAL A 32 24.77 31.71 -5.65
N VAL A 33 25.07 30.44 -5.75
CA VAL A 33 24.01 29.44 -5.93
C VAL A 33 23.18 29.45 -4.65
N CYS A 34 22.14 30.30 -4.62
CA CYS A 34 21.08 30.14 -3.64
C CYS A 34 20.50 28.75 -3.87
N GLY A 35 20.96 27.78 -3.09
CA GLY A 35 20.28 26.52 -2.93
C GLY A 35 18.84 26.85 -2.54
N ARG A 36 17.90 26.60 -3.44
CA ARG A 36 16.49 26.53 -3.10
C ARG A 36 16.38 25.38 -2.10
N SER A 37 16.47 25.71 -0.82
CA SER A 37 15.84 24.89 0.21
C SER A 37 14.45 24.64 -0.29
N GLY A 38 14.05 23.35 -0.39
CA GLY A 38 12.70 23.01 -0.80
C GLY A 38 11.74 23.83 0.04
N ALA A 39 10.95 24.68 -0.61
CA ALA A 39 9.91 25.46 0.04
C ALA A 39 9.06 24.44 0.82
N ALA A 40 8.99 24.57 2.12
CA ALA A 40 7.98 23.90 2.90
C ALA A 40 6.64 24.21 2.22
N ASP A 41 5.82 23.18 1.98
CA ASP A 41 4.52 23.34 1.35
C ASP A 41 3.70 24.31 2.23
N ASP A 42 3.51 25.55 1.77
CA ASP A 42 2.83 26.62 2.52
C ASP A 42 1.33 26.33 2.71
N LYS A 43 0.86 25.15 2.26
CA LYS A 43 -0.54 24.74 2.41
C LYS A 43 -0.83 24.34 3.85
N PRO A 44 -1.99 24.75 4.40
CA PRO A 44 -2.37 24.35 5.75
C PRO A 44 -2.50 22.82 5.84
N PRO A 45 -2.20 22.23 7.01
CA PRO A 45 -2.33 20.80 7.20
C PRO A 45 -3.78 20.35 7.01
N VAL A 46 -3.96 19.22 6.35
CA VAL A 46 -5.28 18.57 6.21
C VAL A 46 -5.74 18.09 7.58
N GLN A 47 -6.90 18.59 8.03
CA GLN A 47 -7.51 18.18 9.28
C GLN A 47 -8.24 16.85 9.10
N PHE A 48 -7.79 15.82 9.78
CA PHE A 48 -8.41 14.51 9.71
C PHE A 48 -8.68 13.93 11.09
N ALA A 49 -9.61 12.97 11.16
CA ALA A 49 -9.92 12.23 12.37
C ALA A 49 -9.71 10.72 12.17
N ILE A 50 -9.62 10.00 13.27
CA ILE A 50 -9.64 8.53 13.30
C ILE A 50 -11.04 8.09 13.76
N ILE A 51 -11.60 7.04 13.11
CA ILE A 51 -12.83 6.38 13.52
C ILE A 51 -12.54 4.92 13.83
N GLY A 52 -12.78 4.53 15.08
CA GLY A 52 -12.51 3.18 15.61
C GLY A 52 -11.05 2.96 15.98
N LEU A 53 -10.84 2.12 16.99
CA LEU A 53 -9.52 1.71 17.49
C LEU A 53 -9.44 0.19 17.69
N GLU A 54 -10.36 -0.54 17.09
CA GLU A 54 -10.45 -2.00 17.20
C GLU A 54 -9.37 -2.70 16.36
N HIS A 55 -8.96 -2.10 15.25
CA HIS A 55 -7.92 -2.61 14.37
C HIS A 55 -6.54 -2.21 14.89
N ASP A 56 -5.68 -3.18 15.15
CA ASP A 56 -4.36 -2.95 15.75
C ASP A 56 -3.42 -2.07 14.90
N HIS A 57 -3.68 -1.92 13.60
CA HIS A 57 -2.93 -0.99 12.74
C HIS A 57 -3.05 0.47 13.19
N ALA A 58 -4.12 0.85 13.91
CA ALA A 58 -4.19 2.16 14.56
C ALA A 58 -2.98 2.44 15.44
N GLY A 59 -2.42 1.39 16.06
CA GLY A 59 -1.22 1.45 16.88
C GLY A 59 0.05 1.85 16.13
N GLY A 60 0.18 1.52 14.85
CA GLY A 60 1.25 1.95 13.97
C GLY A 60 0.96 3.32 13.32
N PHE A 61 -0.31 3.57 13.00
CA PHE A 61 -0.74 4.78 12.28
C PHE A 61 -0.68 6.05 13.15
N ILE A 62 -1.15 6.01 14.40
CA ILE A 62 -1.16 7.18 15.29
C ILE A 62 0.24 7.81 15.46
N PRO A 63 1.33 7.08 15.71
CA PRO A 63 2.67 7.68 15.78
C PRO A 63 3.10 8.40 14.50
N MET A 64 2.66 7.95 13.33
CA MET A 64 2.99 8.56 12.04
C MET A 64 2.38 9.95 11.87
N THR A 65 1.34 10.30 12.63
CA THR A 65 0.68 11.61 12.56
C THR A 65 1.48 12.73 13.25
N ARG A 66 2.52 12.36 14.02
CA ARG A 66 3.30 13.32 14.80
C ARG A 66 4.32 14.06 13.94
N ASN A 67 4.54 15.32 14.31
CA ASN A 67 5.57 16.19 13.69
C ASN A 67 5.40 16.33 12.16
N ARG A 68 4.17 16.21 11.67
CA ARG A 68 3.82 16.43 10.26
C ARG A 68 3.32 17.84 10.02
N THR A 69 3.59 18.35 8.83
CA THR A 69 3.11 19.65 8.37
C THR A 69 2.00 19.54 7.34
N ASP A 70 1.81 18.37 6.73
CA ASP A 70 0.83 18.10 5.68
C ASP A 70 -0.53 17.63 6.21
N VAL A 71 -0.56 16.98 7.38
CA VAL A 71 -1.79 16.50 8.04
C VAL A 71 -1.80 16.85 9.53
N GLN A 72 -3.01 16.98 10.09
CA GLN A 72 -3.25 17.19 11.52
C GLN A 72 -4.36 16.27 12.01
N LEU A 73 -4.06 15.39 12.96
CA LEU A 73 -5.06 14.61 13.68
C LEU A 73 -5.83 15.54 14.65
N VAL A 74 -7.13 15.74 14.42
CA VAL A 74 -7.97 16.66 15.19
C VAL A 74 -8.90 15.97 16.18
N GLY A 75 -9.08 14.64 16.07
CA GLY A 75 -9.91 13.88 16.98
C GLY A 75 -9.93 12.38 16.67
N ILE A 76 -10.40 11.60 17.62
CA ILE A 76 -10.55 10.16 17.53
C ILE A 76 -11.96 9.81 18.01
N VAL A 77 -12.75 9.17 17.17
CA VAL A 77 -14.08 8.67 17.52
C VAL A 77 -13.95 7.22 17.98
N GLU A 78 -14.22 6.99 19.28
CA GLU A 78 -14.19 5.68 19.89
C GLU A 78 -15.14 5.65 21.10
N SER A 79 -16.10 4.73 21.08
CA SER A 79 -17.09 4.59 22.17
C SER A 79 -16.65 3.62 23.27
N ARG A 80 -15.72 2.71 22.95
CA ARG A 80 -15.19 1.72 23.89
C ARG A 80 -14.17 2.36 24.83
N LYS A 81 -14.56 2.52 26.11
CA LYS A 81 -13.72 3.15 27.13
C LYS A 81 -12.38 2.45 27.33
N ASP A 82 -12.36 1.11 27.26
CA ASP A 82 -11.15 0.30 27.38
C ASP A 82 -10.12 0.64 26.27
N LEU A 83 -10.59 0.85 25.03
CA LEU A 83 -9.74 1.27 23.92
C LEU A 83 -9.28 2.72 24.09
N VAL A 84 -10.17 3.64 24.47
CA VAL A 84 -9.80 5.03 24.78
C VAL A 84 -8.66 5.07 25.80
N GLU A 85 -8.84 4.41 26.95
CA GLU A 85 -7.82 4.38 28.01
C GLU A 85 -6.50 3.74 27.55
N ARG A 86 -6.59 2.64 26.80
CA ARG A 86 -5.42 1.94 26.24
C ARG A 86 -4.61 2.84 25.34
N TYR A 87 -5.26 3.49 24.36
CA TYR A 87 -4.60 4.31 23.35
C TYR A 87 -4.14 5.66 23.92
N ALA A 88 -4.95 6.32 24.78
CA ALA A 88 -4.55 7.55 25.46
C ALA A 88 -3.26 7.35 26.26
N ARG A 89 -3.19 6.28 27.04
CA ARG A 89 -2.01 5.93 27.85
C ARG A 89 -0.80 5.56 26.98
N ARG A 90 -1.00 4.67 26.00
CA ARG A 90 0.09 4.16 25.14
C ARG A 90 0.76 5.27 24.35
N PHE A 91 -0.02 6.19 23.83
CA PHE A 91 0.47 7.25 22.94
C PHE A 91 0.52 8.63 23.62
N LYS A 92 0.24 8.73 24.91
CA LYS A 92 0.21 9.99 25.66
C LYS A 92 -0.66 11.04 24.97
N LEU A 93 -1.87 10.63 24.54
CA LEU A 93 -2.84 11.50 23.91
C LEU A 93 -3.69 12.19 24.99
N ASP A 94 -4.05 13.44 24.72
CA ASP A 94 -5.04 14.14 25.55
C ASP A 94 -6.40 13.44 25.41
N THR A 95 -7.06 13.16 26.54
CA THR A 95 -8.39 12.54 26.55
C THR A 95 -9.45 13.42 25.87
N ASN A 96 -9.25 14.71 25.78
CA ASN A 96 -10.09 15.65 25.04
C ASN A 96 -10.03 15.45 23.51
N MET A 97 -9.13 14.63 23.00
CA MET A 97 -9.11 14.23 21.59
C MET A 97 -10.11 13.12 21.27
N PHE A 98 -10.69 12.46 22.28
CA PHE A 98 -11.59 11.33 22.07
C PHE A 98 -13.04 11.77 22.16
N TYR A 99 -13.85 11.32 21.22
CA TYR A 99 -15.27 11.60 21.07
C TYR A 99 -16.05 10.29 21.08
N ALA A 100 -17.19 10.24 21.76
CA ALA A 100 -18.01 9.03 21.82
C ALA A 100 -18.77 8.77 20.50
N SER A 101 -18.99 9.82 19.69
CA SER A 101 -19.66 9.71 18.41
C SER A 101 -19.08 10.65 17.35
N PHE A 102 -19.39 10.35 16.08
CA PHE A 102 -18.99 11.19 14.96
C PHE A 102 -19.66 12.56 15.00
N ASP A 103 -20.92 12.64 15.43
CA ASP A 103 -21.66 13.89 15.57
C ASP A 103 -21.03 14.81 16.63
N GLU A 104 -20.60 14.26 17.77
CA GLU A 104 -19.85 15.03 18.77
C GLU A 104 -18.56 15.62 18.23
N LEU A 105 -17.82 14.84 17.44
CA LEU A 105 -16.61 15.32 16.77
C LEU A 105 -16.93 16.48 15.83
N LEU A 106 -17.91 16.31 14.94
CA LEU A 106 -18.29 17.33 13.94
C LEU A 106 -18.84 18.62 14.56
N ALA A 107 -19.49 18.52 15.73
CA ALA A 107 -19.95 19.69 16.47
C ALA A 107 -18.80 20.58 16.98
N GLN A 108 -17.59 20.03 17.13
CA GLN A 108 -16.46 20.72 17.74
C GLN A 108 -15.26 20.92 16.79
N LYS A 109 -15.14 20.11 15.75
CA LYS A 109 -13.98 20.08 14.85
C LYS A 109 -14.40 20.16 13.39
N LYS A 110 -13.57 20.84 12.61
CA LYS A 110 -13.61 20.72 11.15
C LYS A 110 -12.82 19.47 10.77
N VAL A 111 -13.43 18.62 9.95
CA VAL A 111 -12.82 17.37 9.48
C VAL A 111 -12.91 17.31 7.96
N GLN A 112 -11.80 17.11 7.28
CA GLN A 112 -11.73 17.00 5.82
C GLN A 112 -11.64 15.55 5.37
N ALA A 113 -11.06 14.68 6.24
CA ALA A 113 -10.94 13.26 5.99
C ALA A 113 -11.05 12.47 7.28
N VAL A 114 -11.33 11.17 7.16
CA VAL A 114 -11.19 10.20 8.24
C VAL A 114 -10.29 9.06 7.81
N ALA A 115 -9.55 8.48 8.78
CA ALA A 115 -8.92 7.18 8.67
C ALA A 115 -9.68 6.22 9.60
N THR A 116 -10.19 5.09 9.06
CA THR A 116 -10.97 4.16 9.88
C THR A 116 -10.19 2.89 10.23
N PHE A 117 -10.26 2.53 11.51
CA PHE A 117 -9.66 1.34 12.12
C PHE A 117 -10.74 0.52 12.84
N THR A 118 -11.89 0.38 12.21
CA THR A 118 -13.01 -0.46 12.63
C THR A 118 -12.86 -1.88 12.08
N SER A 119 -13.84 -2.76 12.38
CA SER A 119 -13.99 -4.02 11.66
C SER A 119 -14.25 -3.78 10.16
N THR A 120 -13.92 -4.76 9.31
CA THR A 120 -14.20 -4.69 7.86
C THR A 120 -15.70 -4.51 7.59
N PHE A 121 -16.57 -5.08 8.43
CA PHE A 121 -18.02 -4.92 8.32
C PHE A 121 -18.45 -3.45 8.45
N ASP A 122 -17.85 -2.70 9.34
CA ASP A 122 -18.21 -1.32 9.64
C ASP A 122 -17.66 -0.30 8.62
N HIS A 123 -16.80 -0.69 7.69
CA HIS A 123 -16.30 0.20 6.63
C HIS A 123 -17.45 0.88 5.86
N ARG A 124 -18.50 0.11 5.53
CA ARG A 124 -19.71 0.65 4.88
C ARG A 124 -20.33 1.77 5.72
N ARG A 125 -20.57 1.53 7.00
CA ARG A 125 -21.18 2.52 7.90
C ARG A 125 -20.35 3.80 7.98
N VAL A 126 -19.01 3.67 8.04
CA VAL A 126 -18.14 4.86 8.06
C VAL A 126 -18.26 5.69 6.79
N VAL A 127 -18.28 5.06 5.61
CA VAL A 127 -18.46 5.80 4.35
C VAL A 127 -19.84 6.44 4.27
N GLU A 128 -20.91 5.71 4.64
CA GLU A 128 -22.27 6.22 4.66
C GLU A 128 -22.45 7.41 5.63
N MET A 129 -21.68 7.45 6.74
CA MET A 129 -21.65 8.59 7.67
C MET A 129 -20.88 9.78 7.12
N CYS A 130 -19.77 9.57 6.45
CA CYS A 130 -18.90 10.63 5.95
C CYS A 130 -19.41 11.30 4.66
N ALA A 131 -20.07 10.53 3.80
CA ALA A 131 -20.51 10.96 2.48
C ALA A 131 -21.43 12.22 2.50
N PRO A 132 -22.44 12.35 3.40
CA PRO A 132 -23.27 13.54 3.48
C PRO A 132 -22.52 14.82 3.89
N HIS A 133 -21.37 14.67 4.52
CA HIS A 133 -20.52 15.78 4.99
C HIS A 133 -19.37 16.09 4.04
N HIS A 134 -19.28 15.41 2.88
CA HIS A 134 -18.18 15.54 1.90
C HIS A 134 -16.79 15.25 2.50
N ILE A 135 -16.71 14.37 3.52
CA ILE A 135 -15.49 13.99 4.20
C ILE A 135 -14.87 12.77 3.48
N GLN A 136 -13.60 12.89 3.06
CA GLN A 136 -12.88 11.81 2.39
C GLN A 136 -12.62 10.66 3.37
N VAL A 137 -12.56 9.42 2.88
CA VAL A 137 -12.35 8.25 3.74
C VAL A 137 -11.13 7.46 3.30
N MET A 138 -10.19 7.25 4.21
CA MET A 138 -9.18 6.22 4.12
C MET A 138 -9.59 5.08 5.06
N MET A 139 -9.54 3.85 4.59
CA MET A 139 -9.92 2.68 5.39
C MET A 139 -8.87 1.58 5.30
N GLU A 140 -8.82 0.74 6.31
CA GLU A 140 -8.04 -0.48 6.27
C GLU A 140 -8.56 -1.47 5.22
N LYS A 141 -7.69 -2.38 4.82
CA LYS A 141 -8.02 -3.46 3.88
C LYS A 141 -8.85 -4.58 4.57
N PRO A 142 -9.63 -5.34 3.82
CA PRO A 142 -10.10 -5.07 2.45
C PRO A 142 -11.21 -4.01 2.42
N LEU A 143 -11.60 -3.57 1.23
CA LEU A 143 -12.68 -2.58 1.05
C LEU A 143 -13.95 -2.94 1.82
N ALA A 144 -14.38 -4.20 1.75
CA ALA A 144 -15.63 -4.65 2.35
C ALA A 144 -15.65 -6.16 2.60
N VAL A 145 -16.55 -6.62 3.46
CA VAL A 145 -16.75 -8.05 3.78
C VAL A 145 -17.36 -8.86 2.62
N ASN A 146 -18.05 -8.20 1.68
CA ASN A 146 -18.67 -8.79 0.51
C ASN A 146 -19.03 -7.73 -0.54
N MET A 147 -19.49 -8.17 -1.71
CA MET A 147 -19.87 -7.29 -2.82
C MET A 147 -21.11 -6.42 -2.53
N GLU A 148 -22.01 -6.82 -1.64
CA GLU A 148 -23.13 -5.97 -1.23
C GLU A 148 -22.63 -4.72 -0.51
N HIS A 149 -21.75 -4.90 0.49
CA HIS A 149 -21.12 -3.79 1.20
C HIS A 149 -20.22 -2.95 0.27
N ALA A 150 -19.44 -3.58 -0.60
CA ALA A 150 -18.59 -2.87 -1.56
C ALA A 150 -19.38 -1.94 -2.48
N ARG A 151 -20.51 -2.42 -3.04
CA ARG A 151 -21.41 -1.59 -3.86
C ARG A 151 -22.07 -0.46 -3.07
N ALA A 152 -22.44 -0.71 -1.81
CA ALA A 152 -22.99 0.32 -0.94
C ALA A 152 -21.96 1.44 -0.65
N ILE A 153 -20.70 1.07 -0.42
CA ILE A 153 -19.57 2.00 -0.26
C ILE A 153 -19.40 2.83 -1.54
N GLU A 154 -19.31 2.19 -2.70
CA GLU A 154 -19.16 2.87 -3.98
C GLU A 154 -20.32 3.85 -4.25
N ALA A 155 -21.57 3.40 -4.03
CA ALA A 155 -22.74 4.23 -4.22
C ALA A 155 -22.79 5.44 -3.26
N ALA A 156 -22.43 5.24 -1.98
CA ALA A 156 -22.38 6.32 -1.00
C ALA A 156 -21.26 7.32 -1.33
N ALA A 157 -20.06 6.84 -1.71
CA ALA A 157 -18.96 7.68 -2.12
C ALA A 157 -19.31 8.53 -3.35
N LYS A 158 -19.89 7.92 -4.37
CA LYS A 158 -20.35 8.60 -5.58
C LYS A 158 -21.44 9.66 -5.27
N LYS A 159 -22.42 9.30 -4.45
CA LYS A 159 -23.50 10.21 -4.04
C LYS A 159 -22.98 11.41 -3.25
N GLY A 160 -22.03 11.18 -2.34
CA GLY A 160 -21.41 12.23 -1.52
C GLY A 160 -20.32 13.02 -2.25
N GLY A 161 -19.88 12.57 -3.42
CA GLY A 161 -18.77 13.19 -4.15
C GLY A 161 -17.43 13.08 -3.38
N ILE A 162 -17.25 12.00 -2.61
CA ILE A 162 -16.06 11.79 -1.81
C ILE A 162 -15.14 10.73 -2.44
N GLN A 163 -13.86 10.81 -2.08
CA GLN A 163 -12.89 9.77 -2.41
C GLN A 163 -12.81 8.75 -1.27
N VAL A 164 -12.69 7.48 -1.64
CA VAL A 164 -12.41 6.37 -0.73
C VAL A 164 -11.05 5.79 -1.10
N ILE A 165 -10.19 5.67 -0.11
CA ILE A 165 -8.82 5.14 -0.22
C ILE A 165 -8.78 3.85 0.57
N VAL A 166 -8.44 2.73 -0.07
CA VAL A 166 -8.17 1.49 0.64
C VAL A 166 -6.67 1.39 0.94
N ASN A 167 -6.34 1.24 2.20
CA ASN A 167 -4.97 1.32 2.70
C ASN A 167 -4.36 -0.08 2.85
N TYR A 168 -3.66 -0.56 1.82
CA TYR A 168 -2.83 -1.76 1.92
C TYR A 168 -1.40 -1.37 2.31
N GLU A 169 -0.78 -2.14 3.18
CA GLU A 169 0.64 -1.98 3.50
C GLU A 169 1.51 -2.10 2.24
N THR A 170 1.18 -3.03 1.37
CA THR A 170 1.90 -3.33 0.12
C THR A 170 1.85 -2.20 -0.91
N THR A 171 0.89 -1.28 -0.82
CA THR A 171 0.85 -0.05 -1.64
C THR A 171 2.11 0.79 -1.44
N TRP A 172 2.64 0.82 -0.21
CA TRP A 172 3.78 1.65 0.19
C TRP A 172 5.11 0.90 0.10
N TYR A 173 5.15 -0.22 -0.61
CA TYR A 173 6.38 -0.97 -0.86
C TYR A 173 7.07 -0.44 -2.13
N PRO A 174 8.25 0.18 -2.02
CA PRO A 174 8.96 0.69 -3.19
C PRO A 174 9.31 -0.43 -4.19
N GLY A 175 9.55 -1.65 -3.72
CA GLY A 175 9.78 -2.81 -4.60
C GLY A 175 8.59 -3.14 -5.50
N ASN A 176 7.34 -3.00 -4.98
CA ASN A 176 6.15 -3.21 -5.79
C ASN A 176 6.00 -2.13 -6.85
N GLN A 177 6.26 -0.85 -6.50
CA GLN A 177 6.22 0.25 -7.46
C GLN A 177 7.28 0.08 -8.56
N ALA A 178 8.50 -0.31 -8.18
CA ALA A 178 9.56 -0.60 -9.15
C ALA A 178 9.22 -1.78 -10.05
N ALA A 179 8.63 -2.85 -9.49
CA ALA A 179 8.17 -3.99 -10.28
C ALA A 179 7.10 -3.61 -11.30
N TYR A 180 6.15 -2.76 -10.91
CA TYR A 180 5.13 -2.24 -11.82
C TYR A 180 5.75 -1.47 -12.98
N THR A 181 6.67 -0.53 -12.69
CA THR A 181 7.40 0.21 -13.72
C THR A 181 8.12 -0.71 -14.70
N MET A 182 8.82 -1.73 -14.19
CA MET A 182 9.50 -2.71 -15.05
C MET A 182 8.54 -3.50 -15.95
N VAL A 183 7.37 -3.82 -15.44
CA VAL A 183 6.36 -4.60 -16.19
C VAL A 183 5.66 -3.73 -17.23
N HIS A 184 5.19 -2.54 -16.84
CA HIS A 184 4.29 -1.72 -17.65
C HIS A 184 4.99 -0.63 -18.46
N ASP A 185 6.00 0.04 -17.89
CA ASP A 185 6.66 1.15 -18.56
C ASP A 185 7.85 0.66 -19.39
N GLU A 186 8.63 -0.26 -18.85
CA GLU A 186 9.83 -0.79 -19.50
C GLU A 186 9.56 -2.05 -20.35
N HIS A 187 8.42 -2.72 -20.13
CA HIS A 187 8.07 -3.99 -20.78
C HIS A 187 9.15 -5.07 -20.66
N ALA A 188 9.89 -5.06 -19.54
CA ALA A 188 11.13 -5.82 -19.36
C ALA A 188 10.94 -7.34 -19.50
N ILE A 189 9.77 -7.88 -19.16
CA ILE A 189 9.47 -9.32 -19.19
C ILE A 189 8.46 -9.74 -20.27
N GLY A 190 8.02 -8.80 -21.11
CA GLY A 190 6.98 -9.03 -22.13
C GLY A 190 5.59 -9.28 -21.52
N ASP A 191 4.68 -9.86 -22.30
CA ASP A 191 3.29 -10.11 -21.86
C ASP A 191 3.26 -10.93 -20.57
N LEU A 192 2.45 -10.51 -19.59
CA LEU A 192 2.22 -11.25 -18.35
C LEU A 192 1.61 -12.63 -18.60
N ARG A 193 2.09 -13.63 -17.87
CA ARG A 193 1.65 -15.03 -17.95
C ARG A 193 1.20 -15.59 -16.62
N LYS A 194 1.94 -15.27 -15.54
CA LYS A 194 1.60 -15.74 -14.19
C LYS A 194 2.03 -14.73 -13.14
N ILE A 195 1.22 -14.60 -12.10
CA ILE A 195 1.52 -13.84 -10.90
C ILE A 195 1.30 -14.77 -9.71
N VAL A 196 2.26 -14.85 -8.80
CA VAL A 196 2.13 -15.59 -7.54
C VAL A 196 2.35 -14.62 -6.40
N VAL A 197 1.43 -14.58 -5.46
CA VAL A 197 1.52 -13.73 -4.26
C VAL A 197 1.41 -14.59 -3.02
N HIS A 198 2.33 -14.39 -2.10
CA HIS A 198 2.34 -15.00 -0.79
C HIS A 198 2.13 -13.93 0.26
N ASP A 199 1.12 -14.10 1.10
CA ASP A 199 0.89 -13.21 2.24
C ASP A 199 0.41 -14.03 3.45
N GLY A 200 1.14 -13.96 4.54
CA GLY A 200 0.80 -14.74 5.72
C GLY A 200 1.85 -14.66 6.82
N HIS A 201 1.45 -15.20 7.96
CA HIS A 201 2.26 -15.32 9.16
C HIS A 201 1.75 -16.49 10.04
N ARG A 202 2.24 -16.60 11.30
CA ARG A 202 1.87 -17.69 12.22
C ARG A 202 0.41 -17.69 12.64
N GLY A 203 -0.30 -16.59 12.46
CA GLY A 203 -1.68 -16.37 12.88
C GLY A 203 -1.81 -15.17 13.81
N PRO A 204 -2.95 -14.44 13.77
CA PRO A 204 -3.12 -13.20 14.54
C PRO A 204 -3.05 -13.42 16.04
N LYS A 205 -3.53 -14.55 16.55
CA LYS A 205 -3.43 -14.88 17.99
C LYS A 205 -1.99 -15.17 18.39
N GLU A 206 -1.26 -15.91 17.57
CA GLU A 206 0.13 -16.33 17.84
C GLU A 206 1.14 -15.18 17.75
N ILE A 207 0.86 -14.16 16.93
CA ILE A 207 1.70 -12.96 16.90
C ILE A 207 1.32 -11.93 17.96
N GLY A 208 0.28 -12.20 18.78
CA GLY A 208 -0.11 -11.37 19.91
C GLY A 208 -0.99 -10.16 19.55
N CYS A 209 -1.84 -10.28 18.54
CA CYS A 209 -2.87 -9.28 18.27
C CYS A 209 -3.79 -9.07 19.49
N SER A 210 -4.31 -7.85 19.61
CA SER A 210 -5.14 -7.50 20.76
C SER A 210 -6.47 -8.25 20.78
N PRO A 211 -7.06 -8.45 21.97
CA PRO A 211 -8.38 -9.05 22.07
C PRO A 211 -9.45 -8.34 21.23
N ALA A 212 -9.43 -7.00 21.18
CA ALA A 212 -10.37 -6.21 20.40
C ALA A 212 -10.22 -6.47 18.89
N PHE A 213 -8.99 -6.64 18.41
CA PHE A 213 -8.74 -7.00 17.02
C PHE A 213 -9.17 -8.44 16.71
N LEU A 214 -8.80 -9.39 17.57
CA LEU A 214 -9.16 -10.80 17.41
C LEU A 214 -10.67 -11.02 17.43
N GLU A 215 -11.42 -10.26 18.22
CA GLU A 215 -12.87 -10.38 18.37
C GLU A 215 -13.60 -10.29 17.02
N TRP A 216 -13.22 -9.34 16.18
CA TRP A 216 -13.84 -9.15 14.87
C TRP A 216 -13.09 -9.85 13.72
N LEU A 217 -11.76 -9.92 13.76
CA LEU A 217 -10.96 -10.53 12.69
C LEU A 217 -11.27 -12.04 12.52
N THR A 218 -11.55 -12.73 13.64
CA THR A 218 -11.89 -14.16 13.64
C THR A 218 -13.40 -14.44 13.62
N ASP A 219 -14.21 -13.41 13.35
CA ASP A 219 -15.65 -13.56 13.18
C ASP A 219 -16.03 -13.48 11.67
N PRO A 220 -16.71 -14.51 11.15
CA PRO A 220 -17.01 -14.59 9.72
C PRO A 220 -17.97 -13.51 9.20
N VAL A 221 -18.72 -12.85 10.09
CA VAL A 221 -19.59 -11.72 9.73
C VAL A 221 -18.79 -10.42 9.72
N GLN A 222 -18.01 -10.18 10.76
CA GLN A 222 -17.28 -8.92 10.96
C GLN A 222 -16.09 -8.75 10.02
N ASN A 223 -15.41 -9.85 9.67
CA ASN A 223 -14.30 -9.86 8.70
C ASN A 223 -14.69 -10.43 7.33
N GLY A 224 -15.80 -11.17 7.23
CA GLY A 224 -16.24 -11.83 6.00
C GLY A 224 -15.53 -13.17 5.72
N GLY A 225 -14.63 -13.63 6.57
CA GLY A 225 -13.84 -14.86 6.49
C GLY A 225 -12.61 -14.80 7.39
N GLY A 226 -11.71 -15.75 7.25
CA GLY A 226 -10.43 -15.82 7.96
C GLY A 226 -9.25 -15.36 7.11
N ALA A 227 -8.24 -16.23 6.96
CA ALA A 227 -7.03 -15.94 6.20
C ALA A 227 -7.31 -15.58 4.73
N LEU A 228 -8.36 -16.15 4.11
CA LEU A 228 -8.79 -15.83 2.76
C LEU A 228 -9.08 -14.31 2.62
N MET A 229 -9.82 -13.74 3.57
CA MET A 229 -10.15 -12.32 3.55
C MET A 229 -8.96 -11.47 4.01
N ASP A 230 -8.31 -11.84 5.10
CA ASP A 230 -7.24 -11.06 5.73
C ASP A 230 -6.01 -10.92 4.84
N PHE A 231 -5.56 -12.02 4.24
CA PHE A 231 -4.36 -12.06 3.39
C PHE A 231 -4.64 -12.26 1.90
N GLY A 232 -5.73 -12.96 1.56
CA GLY A 232 -6.10 -13.13 0.15
C GLY A 232 -6.37 -11.80 -0.57
N CYS A 233 -6.82 -10.78 0.17
CA CYS A 233 -7.05 -9.44 -0.40
C CYS A 233 -5.77 -8.78 -0.93
N TYR A 234 -4.61 -8.98 -0.31
CA TYR A 234 -3.34 -8.44 -0.80
C TYR A 234 -2.96 -9.02 -2.17
N GLY A 235 -3.09 -10.34 -2.32
CA GLY A 235 -2.83 -10.98 -3.61
C GLY A 235 -3.81 -10.56 -4.69
N ALA A 236 -5.10 -10.46 -4.35
CA ALA A 236 -6.12 -10.00 -5.29
C ALA A 236 -5.87 -8.54 -5.73
N ASP A 237 -5.44 -7.67 -4.81
CA ASP A 237 -5.14 -6.27 -5.08
C ASP A 237 -3.91 -6.12 -5.99
N LEU A 238 -2.79 -6.74 -5.62
CA LEU A 238 -1.57 -6.72 -6.42
C LEU A 238 -1.77 -7.29 -7.83
N MET A 239 -2.51 -8.39 -7.97
CA MET A 239 -2.82 -8.99 -9.26
C MET A 239 -3.70 -8.07 -10.12
N THR A 240 -4.77 -7.51 -9.54
CA THR A 240 -5.67 -6.62 -10.25
C THR A 240 -4.93 -5.38 -10.77
N TRP A 241 -4.05 -4.83 -9.95
CA TRP A 241 -3.20 -3.71 -10.32
C TRP A 241 -2.21 -4.07 -11.44
N LEU A 242 -1.47 -5.19 -11.31
CA LEU A 242 -0.55 -5.67 -12.34
C LEU A 242 -1.24 -6.10 -13.63
N MET A 243 -2.50 -6.49 -13.57
CA MET A 243 -3.32 -6.75 -14.75
C MET A 243 -3.99 -5.48 -15.30
N ASP A 244 -3.59 -4.30 -14.82
CA ASP A 244 -4.08 -2.98 -15.26
C ASP A 244 -5.61 -2.87 -15.19
N GLY A 245 -6.19 -3.41 -14.12
CA GLY A 245 -7.64 -3.46 -13.91
C GLY A 245 -8.39 -4.46 -14.79
N GLN A 246 -7.69 -5.29 -15.56
CA GLN A 246 -8.32 -6.35 -16.35
C GLN A 246 -9.07 -7.30 -15.42
N ARG A 247 -10.35 -7.52 -15.71
CA ARG A 247 -11.18 -8.43 -14.91
C ARG A 247 -10.78 -9.89 -15.15
N PRO A 248 -10.71 -10.70 -14.07
CA PRO A 248 -10.53 -12.14 -14.22
C PRO A 248 -11.77 -12.81 -14.83
N THR A 249 -11.57 -13.95 -15.45
CA THR A 249 -12.63 -14.75 -16.06
C THR A 249 -13.19 -15.80 -15.11
N SER A 250 -12.39 -16.27 -14.16
CA SER A 250 -12.84 -17.24 -13.15
C SER A 250 -11.94 -17.30 -11.94
N VAL A 251 -12.50 -17.79 -10.84
CA VAL A 251 -11.79 -18.02 -9.57
C VAL A 251 -12.06 -19.44 -9.08
N PHE A 252 -11.01 -20.11 -8.58
CA PHE A 252 -11.10 -21.35 -7.84
C PHE A 252 -10.32 -21.22 -6.52
N ALA A 253 -10.89 -21.70 -5.42
CA ALA A 253 -10.23 -21.61 -4.12
C ALA A 253 -10.43 -22.87 -3.29
N VAL A 254 -9.41 -23.17 -2.48
CA VAL A 254 -9.42 -24.17 -1.42
C VAL A 254 -9.07 -23.50 -0.11
N THR A 255 -9.83 -23.80 0.92
CA THR A 255 -9.58 -23.32 2.29
C THR A 255 -9.49 -24.50 3.25
N GLN A 256 -8.75 -24.34 4.34
CA GLN A 256 -8.63 -25.33 5.40
C GLN A 256 -8.68 -24.66 6.78
N HIS A 257 -9.12 -25.42 7.77
CA HIS A 257 -8.98 -25.15 9.20
C HIS A 257 -7.87 -26.07 9.74
N ILE A 258 -6.63 -25.58 9.74
CA ILE A 258 -5.46 -26.31 10.24
C ILE A 258 -5.42 -26.24 11.79
N LYS A 259 -5.87 -25.12 12.34
CA LYS A 259 -5.92 -24.85 13.77
C LYS A 259 -7.36 -24.59 14.26
N PRO A 260 -8.29 -25.56 14.13
CA PRO A 260 -9.70 -25.36 14.49
C PRO A 260 -9.92 -25.04 15.97
N ASP A 261 -9.02 -25.49 16.85
CA ASP A 261 -9.06 -25.14 18.28
C ASP A 261 -8.70 -23.69 18.57
N VAL A 262 -7.98 -23.03 17.67
CA VAL A 262 -7.56 -21.63 17.76
C VAL A 262 -8.53 -20.71 17.05
N TYR A 263 -8.95 -21.08 15.83
CA TYR A 263 -9.84 -20.32 14.95
C TYR A 263 -11.09 -21.16 14.59
N PRO A 264 -12.02 -21.37 15.54
CA PRO A 264 -13.13 -22.31 15.32
C PRO A 264 -14.18 -21.85 14.31
N LYS A 265 -14.23 -20.55 13.99
CA LYS A 265 -15.29 -19.97 13.17
C LYS A 265 -14.86 -19.66 11.73
N VAL A 266 -13.57 -19.58 11.47
CA VAL A 266 -13.03 -19.13 10.18
C VAL A 266 -11.85 -20.00 9.74
N GLU A 267 -11.61 -20.10 8.47
CA GLU A 267 -10.46 -20.79 7.90
C GLU A 267 -9.15 -20.01 8.19
N ASP A 268 -8.08 -20.75 8.36
CA ASP A 268 -6.74 -20.21 8.66
C ASP A 268 -5.72 -20.48 7.53
N GLU A 269 -6.18 -21.14 6.45
CA GLU A 269 -5.37 -21.43 5.26
C GLU A 269 -6.20 -21.29 4.01
N ALA A 270 -5.68 -20.61 2.97
CA ALA A 270 -6.33 -20.50 1.68
C ALA A 270 -5.34 -20.46 0.52
N THR A 271 -5.71 -21.15 -0.56
CA THR A 271 -5.08 -20.99 -1.89
C THR A 271 -6.16 -20.61 -2.89
N ILE A 272 -5.94 -19.50 -3.61
CA ILE A 272 -6.87 -18.97 -4.60
C ILE A 272 -6.18 -18.96 -5.96
N VAL A 273 -6.82 -19.54 -6.97
CA VAL A 273 -6.39 -19.48 -8.38
C VAL A 273 -7.32 -18.54 -9.12
N VAL A 274 -6.75 -17.50 -9.70
CA VAL A 274 -7.44 -16.48 -10.48
C VAL A 274 -7.06 -16.63 -11.95
N THR A 275 -8.03 -16.75 -12.84
CA THR A 275 -7.78 -16.93 -14.28
C THR A 275 -8.14 -15.64 -15.02
N TYR A 276 -7.19 -15.14 -15.80
CA TYR A 276 -7.39 -14.04 -16.75
C TYR A 276 -7.36 -14.58 -18.20
N PRO A 277 -7.77 -13.83 -19.22
CA PRO A 277 -7.78 -14.30 -20.60
C PRO A 277 -6.42 -14.80 -21.11
N LYS A 278 -5.31 -14.24 -20.62
CA LYS A 278 -3.95 -14.59 -21.06
C LYS A 278 -2.96 -14.85 -19.92
N ALA A 279 -3.42 -14.81 -18.67
CA ALA A 279 -2.59 -14.99 -17.49
C ALA A 279 -3.31 -15.79 -16.40
N GLN A 280 -2.58 -16.27 -15.43
CA GLN A 280 -3.08 -16.94 -14.24
C GLN A 280 -2.45 -16.34 -12.98
N GLY A 281 -3.26 -16.10 -11.95
CA GLY A 281 -2.82 -15.71 -10.63
C GLY A 281 -2.93 -16.86 -9.63
N ILE A 282 -2.00 -16.92 -8.68
CA ILE A 282 -2.06 -17.80 -7.51
C ILE A 282 -1.83 -16.95 -6.28
N ILE A 283 -2.78 -16.98 -5.35
CA ILE A 283 -2.70 -16.31 -4.07
C ILE A 283 -2.60 -17.36 -2.98
N GLN A 284 -1.60 -17.27 -2.13
CA GLN A 284 -1.45 -18.07 -0.93
C GLN A 284 -1.61 -17.18 0.28
N ALA A 285 -2.66 -17.42 1.04
CA ALA A 285 -3.05 -16.65 2.22
C ALA A 285 -3.03 -17.58 3.44
N SER A 286 -2.23 -17.26 4.46
CA SER A 286 -2.00 -18.22 5.55
C SER A 286 -1.82 -17.57 6.92
N TRP A 287 -2.43 -18.18 7.93
CA TRP A 287 -2.14 -17.96 9.35
C TRP A 287 -1.30 -19.09 9.97
N ASN A 288 -0.61 -19.90 9.11
CA ASN A 288 0.09 -21.11 9.55
C ASN A 288 1.60 -21.12 9.25
N TRP A 289 2.13 -20.05 8.68
CA TRP A 289 3.55 -20.03 8.32
C TRP A 289 4.42 -19.69 9.53
N PRO A 290 5.63 -20.28 9.62
CA PRO A 290 6.50 -20.06 10.78
C PRO A 290 7.08 -18.64 10.84
N PHE A 291 7.12 -17.94 9.71
CA PHE A 291 7.62 -16.58 9.57
C PHE A 291 6.68 -15.75 8.70
N ASP A 292 6.73 -14.44 8.89
CA ASP A 292 5.99 -13.50 8.07
C ASP A 292 6.49 -13.54 6.61
N ARG A 293 5.56 -13.54 5.69
CA ARG A 293 5.82 -13.51 4.25
C ARG A 293 4.84 -12.56 3.58
N LYS A 294 5.38 -11.59 2.82
CA LYS A 294 4.64 -10.70 1.91
C LYS A 294 5.52 -10.50 0.70
N ASP A 295 5.38 -11.36 -0.27
CA ASP A 295 6.21 -11.39 -1.47
C ASP A 295 5.41 -11.67 -2.73
N MET A 296 6.00 -11.32 -3.87
CA MET A 296 5.35 -11.43 -5.17
C MET A 296 6.33 -11.91 -6.23
N GLU A 297 5.85 -12.81 -7.09
CA GLU A 297 6.54 -13.32 -8.26
C GLU A 297 5.73 -13.01 -9.52
N ILE A 298 6.35 -12.38 -10.51
CA ILE A 298 5.71 -11.95 -11.74
C ILE A 298 6.43 -12.59 -12.92
N TYR A 299 5.75 -13.45 -13.66
CA TYR A 299 6.29 -14.15 -14.82
C TYR A 299 5.68 -13.62 -16.11
N GLY A 300 6.54 -13.16 -17.00
CA GLY A 300 6.19 -12.72 -18.34
C GLY A 300 6.64 -13.71 -19.40
N LYS A 301 6.46 -13.33 -20.68
CA LYS A 301 6.84 -14.16 -21.85
C LYS A 301 8.37 -14.32 -21.97
N THR A 302 9.14 -13.31 -21.57
CA THR A 302 10.59 -13.23 -21.82
C THR A 302 11.43 -13.17 -20.55
N GLY A 303 10.81 -13.20 -19.36
CA GLY A 303 11.52 -13.12 -18.10
C GLY A 303 10.59 -13.14 -16.90
N TYR A 304 11.16 -12.87 -15.73
CA TYR A 304 10.39 -12.72 -14.51
C TYR A 304 10.96 -11.62 -13.60
N VAL A 305 10.10 -11.10 -12.73
CA VAL A 305 10.40 -10.15 -11.66
C VAL A 305 9.98 -10.76 -10.33
N LEU A 306 10.84 -10.70 -9.33
CA LEU A 306 10.55 -11.13 -7.97
C LEU A 306 10.67 -9.92 -7.03
N VAL A 307 9.70 -9.80 -6.13
CA VAL A 307 9.70 -8.84 -5.01
C VAL A 307 9.66 -9.64 -3.72
N PRO A 308 10.82 -10.19 -3.26
CA PRO A 308 10.85 -11.07 -2.09
C PRO A 308 10.68 -10.33 -0.76
N ARG A 309 10.82 -9.01 -0.75
CA ARG A 309 10.64 -8.13 0.40
C ARG A 309 10.34 -6.70 -0.07
N ARG A 310 9.88 -5.87 0.84
CA ARG A 310 9.47 -4.48 0.62
C ARG A 310 10.41 -3.67 -0.30
N ASP A 311 11.71 -3.85 -0.14
CA ASP A 311 12.79 -3.04 -0.73
C ASP A 311 13.77 -3.85 -1.58
N VAL A 312 13.39 -5.05 -1.98
CA VAL A 312 14.24 -5.95 -2.80
C VAL A 312 13.52 -6.31 -4.09
N LEU A 313 14.20 -6.08 -5.20
CA LEU A 313 13.73 -6.40 -6.55
C LEU A 313 14.75 -7.25 -7.27
N LYS A 314 14.33 -8.38 -7.81
CA LYS A 314 15.17 -9.27 -8.62
C LYS A 314 14.53 -9.51 -9.96
N VAL A 315 15.36 -9.54 -11.00
CA VAL A 315 14.90 -9.67 -12.38
C VAL A 315 15.73 -10.70 -13.11
N ARG A 316 15.08 -11.48 -13.96
CA ARG A 316 15.75 -12.34 -14.92
C ARG A 316 15.12 -12.23 -16.29
N THR A 317 15.89 -11.73 -17.25
CA THR A 317 15.55 -11.65 -18.67
C THR A 317 16.57 -12.36 -19.57
N GLY A 318 17.56 -12.98 -18.95
CA GLY A 318 18.66 -13.70 -19.63
C GLY A 318 19.10 -14.93 -18.85
N SER A 319 20.41 -15.20 -18.88
CA SER A 319 20.99 -16.40 -18.25
C SER A 319 21.01 -16.37 -16.73
N ALA A 320 21.12 -15.20 -16.12
CA ALA A 320 21.23 -15.00 -14.68
C ALA A 320 20.13 -14.12 -14.13
N GLU A 321 19.75 -14.38 -12.85
CA GLU A 321 18.95 -13.46 -12.04
C GLU A 321 19.87 -12.37 -11.47
N THR A 322 19.40 -11.12 -11.49
CA THR A 322 20.12 -9.97 -10.96
C THR A 322 19.22 -9.19 -10.00
N GLU A 323 19.80 -8.71 -8.91
CA GLU A 323 19.14 -7.77 -8.03
C GLU A 323 19.22 -6.37 -8.65
N GLN A 324 18.09 -5.65 -8.62
CA GLN A 324 17.98 -4.32 -9.18
C GLN A 324 17.86 -3.27 -8.06
N PRO A 325 18.39 -2.06 -8.26
CA PRO A 325 18.14 -0.96 -7.34
C PRO A 325 16.64 -0.66 -7.25
N VAL A 326 16.15 -0.48 -6.03
CA VAL A 326 14.78 -0.02 -5.78
C VAL A 326 14.82 1.47 -5.50
N PRO A 327 14.28 2.31 -6.40
CA PRO A 327 14.23 3.76 -6.20
C PRO A 327 13.42 4.13 -4.97
N ALA A 328 13.86 5.17 -4.26
CA ALA A 328 13.04 5.75 -3.20
C ALA A 328 11.77 6.36 -3.79
N VAL A 329 10.64 6.05 -3.17
CA VAL A 329 9.36 6.65 -3.54
C VAL A 329 9.29 8.07 -2.99
N THR A 330 8.83 9.00 -3.79
CA THR A 330 8.74 10.44 -3.45
C THR A 330 7.34 10.99 -3.70
N GLY A 331 7.08 12.20 -3.16
CA GLY A 331 5.80 12.86 -3.32
C GLY A 331 4.66 12.16 -2.58
N PRO A 332 3.44 12.20 -3.11
CA PRO A 332 2.26 11.62 -2.44
C PRO A 332 2.37 10.13 -2.12
N MET A 333 3.12 9.37 -2.93
CA MET A 333 3.29 7.92 -2.75
C MET A 333 4.29 7.54 -1.64
N THR A 334 4.90 8.50 -0.94
CA THR A 334 5.88 8.25 0.12
C THR A 334 5.29 7.44 1.29
N ASP A 335 4.06 7.77 1.68
CA ASP A 335 3.31 7.08 2.74
C ASP A 335 1.80 7.39 2.65
N GLN A 336 1.00 6.64 3.41
CA GLN A 336 -0.46 6.78 3.40
C GLN A 336 -0.97 8.16 3.82
N LEU A 337 -0.28 8.88 4.69
CA LEU A 337 -0.70 10.22 5.14
C LEU A 337 -0.40 11.28 4.10
N SER A 338 0.76 11.22 3.44
CA SER A 338 1.09 12.07 2.29
C SER A 338 0.08 11.87 1.15
N TYR A 339 -0.30 10.60 0.92
CA TYR A 339 -1.30 10.26 -0.09
C TYR A 339 -2.68 10.83 0.27
N LEU A 340 -3.11 10.64 1.52
CA LEU A 340 -4.37 11.21 2.03
C LEU A 340 -4.40 12.72 1.86
N ALA A 341 -3.32 13.41 2.24
CA ALA A 341 -3.23 14.88 2.12
C ALA A 341 -3.38 15.34 0.66
N ALA A 342 -2.70 14.68 -0.27
CA ALA A 342 -2.77 15.00 -1.69
C ALA A 342 -4.18 14.74 -2.28
N VAL A 343 -4.84 13.66 -1.88
CA VAL A 343 -6.23 13.36 -2.29
C VAL A 343 -7.21 14.41 -1.76
N VAL A 344 -7.12 14.75 -0.47
CA VAL A 344 -7.98 15.77 0.15
C VAL A 344 -7.82 17.14 -0.50
N ARG A 345 -6.60 17.49 -0.88
CA ARG A 345 -6.28 18.74 -1.59
C ARG A 345 -6.67 18.72 -3.07
N GLY A 346 -7.14 17.59 -3.60
CA GLY A 346 -7.48 17.42 -5.00
C GLY A 346 -6.27 17.43 -5.96
N GLU A 347 -5.06 17.22 -5.44
CA GLU A 347 -3.82 17.16 -6.20
C GLU A 347 -3.70 15.87 -7.00
N ILE A 348 -4.24 14.78 -6.43
CA ILE A 348 -4.35 13.47 -7.06
C ILE A 348 -5.75 12.88 -6.81
N LYS A 349 -6.13 11.91 -7.65
CA LYS A 349 -7.26 11.00 -7.37
C LYS A 349 -6.69 9.65 -6.93
N PRO A 350 -7.37 8.91 -6.05
CA PRO A 350 -6.99 7.54 -5.75
C PRO A 350 -6.88 6.71 -7.03
N SER A 351 -5.79 5.99 -7.16
CA SER A 351 -5.50 5.15 -8.33
C SER A 351 -4.74 3.89 -7.93
N GLY A 352 -4.70 2.92 -8.83
CA GLY A 352 -4.01 1.65 -8.60
C GLY A 352 -4.51 0.94 -7.33
N LEU A 353 -3.59 0.43 -6.52
CA LEU A 353 -3.86 -0.38 -5.33
C LEU A 353 -4.84 0.25 -4.31
N SER A 354 -4.86 1.57 -4.21
CA SER A 354 -5.70 2.28 -3.25
C SER A 354 -7.07 2.72 -3.80
N SER A 355 -7.34 2.52 -5.09
CA SER A 355 -8.57 3.00 -5.72
C SER A 355 -9.78 2.10 -5.45
N ILE A 356 -10.96 2.69 -5.46
CA ILE A 356 -12.20 1.94 -5.31
C ILE A 356 -12.43 1.01 -6.52
N GLU A 357 -12.05 1.44 -7.70
CA GLU A 357 -12.19 0.67 -8.95
C GLU A 357 -11.44 -0.66 -8.89
N VAL A 358 -10.16 -0.64 -8.48
CA VAL A 358 -9.38 -1.86 -8.27
C VAL A 358 -9.99 -2.70 -7.15
N ASN A 359 -10.37 -2.08 -6.06
CA ASN A 359 -10.90 -2.78 -4.88
C ASN A 359 -12.29 -3.39 -5.07
N MET A 360 -13.09 -2.88 -6.00
CA MET A 360 -14.33 -3.55 -6.42
C MET A 360 -14.03 -4.89 -7.09
N ILE A 361 -13.01 -4.97 -7.94
CA ILE A 361 -12.57 -6.23 -8.57
C ILE A 361 -11.97 -7.17 -7.50
N VAL A 362 -11.17 -6.64 -6.57
CA VAL A 362 -10.66 -7.39 -5.42
C VAL A 362 -11.78 -8.06 -4.64
N ASN A 363 -12.82 -7.31 -4.26
CA ASN A 363 -13.96 -7.85 -3.53
C ASN A 363 -14.73 -8.92 -4.34
N GLU A 364 -14.83 -8.75 -5.65
CA GLU A 364 -15.45 -9.78 -6.52
C GLU A 364 -14.62 -11.07 -6.55
N ILE A 365 -13.28 -10.97 -6.60
CA ILE A 365 -12.38 -12.13 -6.50
C ILE A 365 -12.57 -12.83 -5.16
N LEU A 366 -12.59 -12.08 -4.04
CA LEU A 366 -12.76 -12.65 -2.70
C LEU A 366 -14.12 -13.32 -2.51
N ASP A 367 -15.20 -12.71 -2.98
CA ASP A 367 -16.54 -13.33 -2.91
C ASP A 367 -16.63 -14.60 -3.77
N ALA A 368 -16.05 -14.58 -4.97
CA ALA A 368 -15.95 -15.76 -5.81
C ALA A 368 -15.08 -16.86 -5.16
N ALA A 369 -13.98 -16.49 -4.51
CA ALA A 369 -13.11 -17.43 -3.78
C ALA A 369 -13.84 -18.08 -2.61
N LYS A 370 -14.55 -17.31 -1.78
CA LYS A 370 -15.40 -17.84 -0.69
C LYS A 370 -16.47 -18.81 -1.24
N LYS A 371 -17.13 -18.42 -2.33
CA LYS A 371 -18.13 -19.27 -2.97
C LYS A 371 -17.50 -20.54 -3.54
N SER A 372 -16.33 -20.46 -4.16
CA SER A 372 -15.58 -21.59 -4.71
C SER A 372 -15.17 -22.56 -3.60
N ALA A 373 -14.57 -22.10 -2.53
CA ALA A 373 -14.16 -22.91 -1.38
C ALA A 373 -15.35 -23.66 -0.76
N ARG A 374 -16.51 -22.99 -0.63
CA ARG A 374 -17.73 -23.60 -0.08
C ARG A 374 -18.34 -24.65 -0.98
N THR A 375 -18.29 -24.47 -2.30
CA THR A 375 -18.98 -25.34 -3.28
C THR A 375 -18.06 -26.38 -3.91
N GLY A 376 -16.74 -26.27 -3.76
CA GLY A 376 -15.74 -27.09 -4.46
C GLY A 376 -15.73 -26.88 -5.98
N LYS A 377 -16.26 -25.76 -6.48
CA LYS A 377 -16.40 -25.47 -7.91
C LYS A 377 -15.70 -24.21 -8.32
N ARG A 378 -15.19 -24.19 -9.55
CA ARG A 378 -14.76 -22.94 -10.19
C ARG A 378 -15.95 -21.99 -10.33
N ILE A 379 -15.73 -20.73 -10.03
CA ILE A 379 -16.72 -19.66 -10.20
C ILE A 379 -16.30 -18.81 -11.41
N ASP A 380 -17.13 -18.84 -12.45
CA ASP A 380 -16.94 -18.00 -13.62
C ASP A 380 -17.43 -16.57 -13.29
N LEU A 381 -16.64 -15.57 -13.68
CA LEU A 381 -16.91 -14.16 -13.48
C LEU A 381 -17.40 -13.52 -14.79
N PRO A 382 -18.35 -12.58 -14.72
CA PRO A 382 -18.82 -11.88 -15.93
C PRO A 382 -17.72 -10.94 -16.44
N ALA A 383 -17.68 -10.76 -17.78
CA ALA A 383 -16.76 -9.83 -18.41
C ALA A 383 -17.01 -8.37 -17.97
N GLU A 384 -18.27 -8.03 -17.67
CA GLU A 384 -18.68 -6.73 -17.14
C GLU A 384 -19.27 -6.86 -15.74
N PRO A 385 -19.18 -5.81 -14.88
CA PRO A 385 -19.78 -5.83 -13.54
C PRO A 385 -21.30 -5.97 -13.67
N ARG A 386 -21.86 -6.87 -12.84
CA ARG A 386 -23.31 -7.04 -12.69
C ARG A 386 -23.89 -6.01 -11.74
#